data_b8857a1940fbbaa30bd656a41ad1eb52
#
_entry.id   b8857a1940fbbaa30bd656a41ad1eb52
#
_cell.length_a   1.000
_cell.length_b   1.000
_cell.length_c   1.000
_cell.angle_alpha   90.00
_cell.angle_beta   90.00
_cell.angle_gamma   90.00
#
_symmetry.space_group_name_H-M   'P 1'
#
loop_
_entity.id
_entity.type
_entity.pdbx_description
1 polymer ?
#
loop_
_entity_poly.entity_id
_entity_poly.type
_entity_poly.pdbx_seq_one_letter_code
_entity_poly.pdbx_strand_id
1 'polypeptide(L)'
;ILQICMAYLDEESETLTSQVSFPVYDAYTYAMRATLVKVPLKGYHLDLEAMAEAITDRTKIIFVCNPNNPTGTIVTADQVAAFMARVPDHVLVVFDEAYYELVEAETFPETLRYIEEGRENVLVLRTFSKIYGLAGIRLGYAVGMAETLAPINRVKEPFAVNLLAQAAGVAALEDEAFLVQTVRANRDGRRYLYGEFERLGLEFVESHANFVLVRVGPGAAAVQRRLI
;
A
#
# COMPACT_ATOMS: atom_id res chain seq x y z
N ILE A 1 7.13 2.41 7.10
CA ILE A 1 5.93 2.16 7.93
C ILE A 1 6.31 2.16 9.40
N LEU A 2 7.31 1.38 9.87
CA LEU A 2 7.73 1.38 11.28
C LEU A 2 8.01 2.81 11.81
N GLN A 3 8.79 3.59 11.08
CA GLN A 3 9.14 4.97 11.47
C GLN A 3 7.92 5.90 11.55
N ILE A 4 6.91 5.69 10.70
CA ILE A 4 5.64 6.42 10.77
C ILE A 4 4.92 6.06 12.07
N CYS A 5 4.79 4.76 12.37
CA CYS A 5 4.17 4.32 13.62
C CYS A 5 4.91 4.83 14.85
N MET A 6 6.26 4.80 14.85
CA MET A 6 7.08 5.35 15.94
C MET A 6 6.91 6.86 16.13
N ALA A 7 6.62 7.60 15.07
CA ALA A 7 6.50 9.05 15.11
C ALA A 7 5.11 9.53 15.53
N TYR A 8 4.06 8.73 15.27
CA TYR A 8 2.68 9.17 15.36
C TYR A 8 1.80 8.37 16.32
N LEU A 9 2.26 7.21 16.81
CA LEU A 9 1.46 6.33 17.68
C LEU A 9 2.02 6.25 19.09
N ASP A 10 1.11 6.12 20.02
CA ASP A 10 1.31 5.79 21.44
C ASP A 10 0.22 4.82 21.92
N GLU A 11 0.18 4.53 23.21
CA GLU A 11 -0.77 3.57 23.82
C GLU A 11 -2.24 4.07 23.79
N GLU A 12 -2.47 5.37 23.63
CA GLU A 12 -3.80 5.99 23.58
C GLU A 12 -4.33 6.11 22.15
N SER A 13 -3.45 5.94 21.16
CA SER A 13 -3.72 6.12 19.74
C SER A 13 -4.43 4.93 19.10
N GLU A 14 -5.11 5.21 17.98
CA GLU A 14 -5.71 4.21 17.10
C GLU A 14 -5.10 4.28 15.71
N THR A 15 -4.85 3.10 15.13
CA THR A 15 -4.58 2.91 13.71
C THR A 15 -5.78 2.28 13.06
N LEU A 16 -6.22 2.83 11.93
CA LEU A 16 -7.32 2.31 11.15
C LEU A 16 -6.81 1.73 9.82
N THR A 17 -7.24 0.51 9.49
CA THR A 17 -6.92 -0.14 8.23
C THR A 17 -8.00 -1.14 7.85
N SER A 18 -7.91 -1.72 6.66
CA SER A 18 -8.80 -2.81 6.25
C SER A 18 -8.49 -4.11 6.99
N GLN A 19 -9.52 -4.93 7.22
CA GLN A 19 -9.43 -6.24 7.87
C GLN A 19 -8.44 -7.17 7.15
N VAL A 20 -8.41 -7.09 5.82
CA VAL A 20 -7.48 -7.85 4.98
C VAL A 20 -6.65 -6.87 4.17
N SER A 21 -5.45 -6.60 4.65
CA SER A 21 -4.47 -5.71 4.02
C SER A 21 -3.05 -6.15 4.37
N PHE A 22 -2.05 -5.30 4.13
CA PHE A 22 -0.66 -5.65 4.37
C PHE A 22 -0.38 -5.85 5.87
N PRO A 23 0.05 -7.06 6.32
CA PRO A 23 0.12 -7.42 7.75
C PRO A 23 1.07 -6.57 8.58
N VAL A 24 1.94 -5.81 7.93
CA VAL A 24 2.92 -4.95 8.60
C VAL A 24 2.26 -3.78 9.33
N TYR A 25 1.09 -3.32 8.88
CA TYR A 25 0.33 -2.29 9.60
C TYR A 25 -0.08 -2.79 10.97
N ASP A 26 -0.60 -4.03 11.04
CA ASP A 26 -0.99 -4.68 12.29
C ASP A 26 0.21 -4.81 13.24
N ALA A 27 1.31 -5.39 12.71
CA ALA A 27 2.51 -5.67 13.49
C ALA A 27 3.10 -4.41 14.14
N TYR A 28 3.17 -3.31 13.38
CA TYR A 28 3.75 -2.08 13.91
C TYR A 28 2.79 -1.27 14.78
N THR A 29 1.48 -1.36 14.54
CA THR A 29 0.48 -0.83 15.48
C THR A 29 0.61 -1.48 16.85
N TYR A 30 0.67 -2.82 16.89
CA TYR A 30 0.88 -3.56 18.14
C TYR A 30 2.24 -3.28 18.79
N ALA A 31 3.30 -3.10 18.00
CA ALA A 31 4.61 -2.76 18.52
C ALA A 31 4.62 -1.41 19.25
N MET A 32 3.76 -0.48 18.83
CA MET A 32 3.56 0.82 19.50
C MET A 32 2.53 0.75 20.64
N ARG A 33 1.94 -0.43 20.90
CA ARG A 33 0.85 -0.66 21.86
C ARG A 33 -0.42 0.12 21.55
N ALA A 34 -0.54 0.66 20.34
CA ALA A 34 -1.73 1.35 19.86
C ALA A 34 -2.87 0.39 19.56
N THR A 35 -4.09 0.90 19.56
CA THR A 35 -5.28 0.13 19.21
C THR A 35 -5.39 -0.03 17.69
N LEU A 36 -5.62 -1.25 17.23
CA LEU A 36 -5.84 -1.53 15.82
C LEU A 36 -7.34 -1.65 15.53
N VAL A 37 -7.87 -0.75 14.70
CA VAL A 37 -9.25 -0.77 14.21
C VAL A 37 -9.26 -1.33 12.78
N LYS A 38 -10.06 -2.37 12.53
CA LYS A 38 -10.13 -3.03 11.23
C LYS A 38 -11.52 -2.95 10.62
N VAL A 39 -11.61 -2.44 9.40
CA VAL A 39 -12.84 -2.34 8.62
C VAL A 39 -12.90 -3.49 7.61
N PRO A 40 -14.02 -4.25 7.54
CA PRO A 40 -14.19 -5.30 6.55
C PRO A 40 -14.05 -4.79 5.11
N LEU A 41 -13.58 -5.68 4.22
CA LEU A 41 -13.63 -5.42 2.78
C LEU A 41 -15.07 -5.51 2.25
N LYS A 42 -15.36 -4.72 1.21
CA LYS A 42 -16.59 -4.81 0.44
C LYS A 42 -16.27 -5.41 -0.94
N GLY A 43 -16.59 -6.68 -1.15
CA GLY A 43 -16.30 -7.38 -2.41
C GLY A 43 -14.80 -7.37 -2.77
N TYR A 44 -13.92 -7.68 -1.83
CA TYR A 44 -12.46 -7.63 -1.95
C TYR A 44 -11.83 -6.23 -2.06
N HIS A 45 -12.61 -5.15 -2.15
CA HIS A 45 -12.12 -3.76 -2.18
C HIS A 45 -12.11 -3.14 -0.79
N LEU A 46 -11.25 -2.14 -0.58
CA LEU A 46 -11.31 -1.29 0.61
C LEU A 46 -12.65 -0.56 0.66
N ASP A 47 -13.31 -0.58 1.80
CA ASP A 47 -14.53 0.20 2.04
C ASP A 47 -14.16 1.54 2.70
N LEU A 48 -13.81 2.53 1.86
CA LEU A 48 -13.40 3.84 2.34
C LEU A 48 -14.53 4.61 3.04
N GLU A 49 -15.79 4.32 2.70
CA GLU A 49 -16.94 4.92 3.36
C GLU A 49 -17.03 4.42 4.81
N ALA A 50 -16.99 3.11 5.02
CA ALA A 50 -16.95 2.52 6.34
C ALA A 50 -15.67 2.87 7.12
N MET A 51 -14.53 3.04 6.43
CA MET A 51 -13.29 3.53 7.06
C MET A 51 -13.47 4.96 7.58
N ALA A 52 -14.12 5.85 6.82
CA ALA A 52 -14.40 7.21 7.29
C ALA A 52 -15.37 7.24 8.49
N GLU A 53 -16.34 6.32 8.54
CA GLU A 53 -17.27 6.18 9.68
C GLU A 53 -16.60 5.65 10.94
N ALA A 54 -15.52 4.86 10.78
CA ALA A 54 -14.78 4.28 11.90
C ALA A 54 -13.75 5.23 12.53
N ILE A 55 -13.60 6.46 12.02
CA ILE A 55 -12.68 7.46 12.57
C ILE A 55 -13.18 7.92 13.94
N THR A 56 -12.28 7.97 14.91
CA THR A 56 -12.52 8.50 16.25
C THR A 56 -11.53 9.62 16.60
N ASP A 57 -11.71 10.29 17.73
CA ASP A 57 -10.75 11.30 18.22
C ASP A 57 -9.37 10.71 18.54
N ARG A 58 -9.29 9.38 18.74
CA ARG A 58 -8.05 8.65 18.99
C ARG A 58 -7.35 8.16 17.71
N THR A 59 -8.03 8.19 16.57
CA THR A 59 -7.45 7.79 15.28
C THR A 59 -6.31 8.72 14.91
N LYS A 60 -5.09 8.20 14.79
CA LYS A 60 -3.89 8.97 14.39
C LYS A 60 -3.41 8.62 13.00
N ILE A 61 -3.54 7.35 12.59
CA ILE A 61 -3.10 6.89 11.28
C ILE A 61 -4.20 6.08 10.62
N ILE A 62 -4.44 6.34 9.33
CA ILE A 62 -5.21 5.48 8.45
C ILE A 62 -4.29 4.97 7.34
N PHE A 63 -4.14 3.64 7.22
CA PHE A 63 -3.43 3.03 6.10
C PHE A 63 -4.40 2.67 4.98
N VAL A 64 -4.19 3.27 3.81
CA VAL A 64 -4.90 2.99 2.56
C VAL A 64 -3.93 2.32 1.59
N CYS A 65 -3.94 0.99 1.55
CA CYS A 65 -3.11 0.20 0.64
C CYS A 65 -3.78 0.15 -0.74
N ASN A 66 -3.25 0.87 -1.71
CA ASN A 66 -3.87 1.00 -3.02
C ASN A 66 -2.83 0.94 -4.16
N PRO A 67 -2.76 -0.14 -4.92
CA PRO A 67 -3.54 -1.38 -4.87
C PRO A 67 -3.38 -2.17 -3.57
N ASN A 68 -4.48 -2.81 -3.10
CA ASN A 68 -4.48 -3.54 -1.83
C ASN A 68 -3.73 -4.87 -1.93
N ASN A 69 -2.97 -5.19 -0.93
CA ASN A 69 -2.33 -6.50 -0.74
C ASN A 69 -3.07 -7.26 0.38
N PRO A 70 -3.65 -8.44 0.15
CA PRO A 70 -3.37 -9.37 -0.94
C PRO A 70 -4.42 -9.42 -2.07
N THR A 71 -5.38 -8.53 -2.14
CA THR A 71 -6.49 -8.64 -3.10
C THR A 71 -6.13 -8.17 -4.50
N GLY A 72 -5.17 -7.24 -4.64
CA GLY A 72 -4.79 -6.60 -5.90
C GLY A 72 -5.81 -5.58 -6.42
N THR A 73 -6.91 -5.37 -5.69
CA THR A 73 -7.96 -4.41 -6.04
C THR A 73 -7.54 -2.97 -5.78
N ILE A 74 -8.22 -2.03 -6.43
CA ILE A 74 -8.01 -0.60 -6.25
C ILE A 74 -9.27 0.10 -5.74
N VAL A 75 -9.09 1.27 -5.13
CA VAL A 75 -10.12 2.28 -4.95
C VAL A 75 -9.93 3.40 -5.98
N THR A 76 -11.03 4.00 -6.42
CA THR A 76 -11.01 5.01 -7.48
C THR A 76 -10.72 6.41 -6.95
N ALA A 77 -10.39 7.34 -7.87
CA ALA A 77 -10.18 8.74 -7.55
C ALA A 77 -11.39 9.39 -6.85
N ASP A 78 -12.61 9.07 -7.33
CA ASP A 78 -13.84 9.61 -6.73
C ASP A 78 -14.05 9.06 -5.31
N GLN A 79 -13.79 7.77 -5.09
CA GLN A 79 -13.87 7.16 -3.75
C GLN A 79 -12.86 7.79 -2.79
N VAL A 80 -11.62 8.00 -3.25
CA VAL A 80 -10.59 8.65 -2.43
C VAL A 80 -10.96 10.11 -2.15
N ALA A 81 -11.49 10.85 -3.13
CA ALA A 81 -11.91 12.23 -2.93
C ALA A 81 -13.04 12.35 -1.91
N ALA A 82 -14.06 11.48 -2.00
CA ALA A 82 -15.16 11.43 -1.03
C ALA A 82 -14.68 11.06 0.38
N PHE A 83 -13.74 10.13 0.48
CA PHE A 83 -13.10 9.76 1.75
C PHE A 83 -12.31 10.92 2.35
N MET A 84 -11.41 11.54 1.58
CA MET A 84 -10.56 12.64 2.03
C MET A 84 -11.34 13.87 2.48
N ALA A 85 -12.54 14.10 1.93
CA ALA A 85 -13.45 15.16 2.36
C ALA A 85 -14.01 14.95 3.79
N ARG A 86 -13.95 13.71 4.31
CA ARG A 86 -14.45 13.32 5.64
C ARG A 86 -13.34 13.14 6.68
N VAL A 87 -12.08 13.02 6.23
CA VAL A 87 -10.94 12.81 7.15
C VAL A 87 -10.59 14.11 7.87
N PRO A 88 -10.58 14.12 9.21
CA PRO A 88 -10.15 15.28 10.00
C PRO A 88 -8.64 15.55 9.86
N ASP A 89 -8.23 16.80 10.04
CA ASP A 89 -6.83 17.23 9.87
C ASP A 89 -5.86 16.59 10.88
N HIS A 90 -6.35 16.13 12.04
CA HIS A 90 -5.53 15.46 13.05
C HIS A 90 -5.19 13.99 12.70
N VAL A 91 -5.77 13.45 11.64
CA VAL A 91 -5.61 12.05 11.20
C VAL A 91 -4.68 12.00 10.00
N LEU A 92 -3.53 11.35 10.15
CA LEU A 92 -2.59 11.11 9.05
C LEU A 92 -3.11 9.99 8.14
N VAL A 93 -3.37 10.31 6.87
CA VAL A 93 -3.68 9.31 5.84
C VAL A 93 -2.40 8.89 5.13
N VAL A 94 -2.08 7.61 5.21
CA VAL A 94 -0.92 7.00 4.56
C VAL A 94 -1.40 6.18 3.36
N PHE A 95 -1.22 6.70 2.15
CA PHE A 95 -1.43 5.97 0.92
C PHE A 95 -0.20 5.08 0.64
N ASP A 96 -0.37 3.77 0.80
CA ASP A 96 0.68 2.80 0.46
C ASP A 96 0.50 2.38 -1.00
N GLU A 97 1.29 3.00 -1.86
CA GLU A 97 1.28 2.83 -3.31
C GLU A 97 2.42 1.92 -3.80
N ALA A 98 2.70 0.85 -3.06
CA ALA A 98 3.77 -0.08 -3.41
C ALA A 98 3.65 -0.71 -4.81
N TYR A 99 2.49 -0.63 -5.44
CA TYR A 99 2.20 -1.19 -6.77
C TYR A 99 1.76 -0.13 -7.79
N TYR A 100 1.95 1.15 -7.50
CA TYR A 100 1.50 2.30 -8.30
C TYR A 100 1.83 2.16 -9.78
N GLU A 101 3.07 1.87 -10.13
CA GLU A 101 3.56 1.82 -11.51
C GLU A 101 2.97 0.66 -12.33
N LEU A 102 2.28 -0.29 -11.67
CA LEU A 102 1.62 -1.43 -12.33
C LEU A 102 0.16 -1.17 -12.70
N VAL A 103 -0.40 -0.05 -12.22
CA VAL A 103 -1.81 0.28 -12.43
C VAL A 103 -1.99 0.92 -13.80
N GLU A 104 -2.89 0.33 -14.60
CA GLU A 104 -3.25 0.83 -15.92
C GLU A 104 -4.68 1.43 -15.95
N ALA A 105 -5.37 1.44 -14.80
CA ALA A 105 -6.74 1.95 -14.69
C ALA A 105 -6.76 3.49 -14.64
N GLU A 106 -7.45 4.12 -15.58
CA GLU A 106 -7.60 5.60 -15.65
C GLU A 106 -8.32 6.19 -14.43
N THR A 107 -9.07 5.36 -13.69
CA THR A 107 -9.79 5.76 -12.48
C THR A 107 -8.90 5.76 -11.22
N PHE A 108 -7.63 5.35 -11.34
CA PHE A 108 -6.73 5.32 -10.20
C PHE A 108 -6.44 6.74 -9.68
N PRO A 109 -6.42 6.96 -8.33
CA PRO A 109 -6.24 8.29 -7.77
C PRO A 109 -4.81 8.81 -7.94
N GLU A 110 -4.68 10.08 -8.28
CA GLU A 110 -3.40 10.81 -8.20
C GLU A 110 -3.28 11.43 -6.80
N THR A 111 -2.72 10.65 -5.85
CA THR A 111 -2.71 11.04 -4.43
C THR A 111 -1.69 12.11 -4.09
N LEU A 112 -0.63 12.28 -4.89
CA LEU A 112 0.36 13.35 -4.70
C LEU A 112 -0.27 14.74 -4.78
N ARG A 113 -1.38 14.90 -5.53
CA ARG A 113 -2.11 16.17 -5.63
C ARG A 113 -2.52 16.75 -4.27
N TYR A 114 -2.86 15.89 -3.29
CA TYR A 114 -3.24 16.37 -1.95
C TYR A 114 -2.07 17.06 -1.23
N ILE A 115 -0.84 16.58 -1.47
CA ILE A 115 0.38 17.20 -0.95
C ILE A 115 0.66 18.52 -1.68
N GLU A 116 0.49 18.54 -3.00
CA GLU A 116 0.64 19.74 -3.83
C GLU A 116 -0.38 20.82 -3.48
N GLU A 117 -1.59 20.43 -3.07
CA GLU A 117 -2.64 21.29 -2.55
C GLU A 117 -2.40 21.76 -1.10
N GLY A 118 -1.30 21.33 -0.48
CA GLY A 118 -0.87 21.76 0.86
C GLY A 118 -1.48 20.96 2.01
N ARG A 119 -2.04 19.75 1.79
CA ARG A 119 -2.55 18.92 2.87
C ARG A 119 -1.42 18.31 3.69
N GLU A 120 -1.29 18.74 4.93
CA GLU A 120 -0.26 18.27 5.86
C GLU A 120 -0.53 16.86 6.40
N ASN A 121 -1.78 16.41 6.39
CA ASN A 121 -2.19 15.11 6.91
C ASN A 121 -2.17 13.98 5.87
N VAL A 122 -1.34 14.10 4.84
CA VAL A 122 -1.20 13.07 3.79
C VAL A 122 0.26 12.65 3.64
N LEU A 123 0.46 11.35 3.53
CA LEU A 123 1.75 10.72 3.23
C LEU A 123 1.56 9.65 2.16
N VAL A 124 2.38 9.70 1.11
CA VAL A 124 2.38 8.70 0.03
C VAL A 124 3.65 7.86 0.13
N LEU A 125 3.51 6.53 0.15
CA LEU A 125 4.63 5.59 0.20
C LEU A 125 4.80 4.89 -1.14
N ARG A 126 6.04 4.83 -1.63
CA ARG A 126 6.42 4.05 -2.82
C ARG A 126 7.69 3.24 -2.57
N THR A 127 7.95 2.23 -3.39
CA THR A 127 9.04 1.28 -3.15
C THR A 127 9.75 0.89 -4.43
N PHE A 128 11.05 0.66 -4.32
CA PHE A 128 11.86 0.04 -5.35
C PHE A 128 11.81 -1.51 -5.34
N SER A 129 11.12 -2.08 -4.36
CA SER A 129 11.07 -3.55 -4.16
C SER A 129 10.24 -4.30 -5.18
N LYS A 130 9.34 -3.64 -5.91
CA LYS A 130 8.37 -4.27 -6.81
C LYS A 130 8.78 -4.09 -8.27
N ILE A 131 8.27 -3.05 -8.91
CA ILE A 131 8.46 -2.82 -10.35
C ILE A 131 9.93 -2.68 -10.75
N TYR A 132 10.76 -2.08 -9.90
CA TYR A 132 12.19 -1.89 -10.15
C TYR A 132 13.06 -3.12 -9.84
N GLY A 133 12.48 -4.23 -9.34
CA GLY A 133 13.20 -5.47 -9.07
C GLY A 133 14.21 -5.42 -7.92
N LEU A 134 14.22 -4.37 -7.11
CA LEU A 134 15.25 -4.10 -6.09
C LEU A 134 14.82 -4.51 -4.66
N ALA A 135 14.03 -5.58 -4.52
CA ALA A 135 13.50 -6.01 -3.22
C ALA A 135 14.60 -6.30 -2.18
N GLY A 136 15.73 -6.88 -2.60
CA GLY A 136 16.86 -7.22 -1.71
C GLY A 136 17.67 -6.01 -1.24
N ILE A 137 17.59 -4.87 -1.92
CA ILE A 137 18.37 -3.65 -1.64
C ILE A 137 17.77 -2.84 -0.48
N ARG A 138 16.49 -3.04 -0.17
CA ARG A 138 15.75 -2.39 0.93
C ARG A 138 15.62 -0.87 0.73
N LEU A 139 15.06 -0.46 -0.40
CA LEU A 139 14.85 0.95 -0.75
C LEU A 139 13.36 1.25 -0.97
N GLY A 140 12.93 2.37 -0.44
CA GLY A 140 11.61 2.97 -0.65
C GLY A 140 11.62 4.41 -0.18
N TYR A 141 10.58 5.14 -0.45
CA TYR A 141 10.48 6.55 -0.09
C TYR A 141 9.06 6.92 0.34
N ALA A 142 8.99 8.04 1.04
CA ALA A 142 7.75 8.69 1.42
C ALA A 142 7.75 10.12 0.87
N VAL A 143 6.60 10.57 0.38
CA VAL A 143 6.35 11.94 -0.04
C VAL A 143 5.28 12.53 0.88
N GLY A 144 5.53 13.72 1.40
CA GLY A 144 4.63 14.46 2.30
C GLY A 144 5.13 15.86 2.53
N MET A 145 4.33 16.69 3.20
CA MET A 145 4.74 18.02 3.61
C MET A 145 5.88 17.96 4.63
N ALA A 146 6.70 19.00 4.71
CA ALA A 146 7.85 19.06 5.62
C ALA A 146 7.45 18.84 7.08
N GLU A 147 6.31 19.38 7.49
CA GLU A 147 5.72 19.27 8.82
C GLU A 147 5.38 17.81 9.15
N THR A 148 4.85 17.06 8.19
CA THR A 148 4.52 15.64 8.30
C THR A 148 5.76 14.76 8.35
N LEU A 149 6.78 15.11 7.59
CA LEU A 149 8.03 14.34 7.53
C LEU A 149 8.96 14.61 8.71
N ALA A 150 8.88 15.77 9.36
CA ALA A 150 9.77 16.15 10.44
C ALA A 150 9.75 15.18 11.64
N PRO A 151 8.60 14.73 12.17
CA PRO A 151 8.55 13.73 13.23
C PRO A 151 9.17 12.38 12.81
N ILE A 152 8.91 11.95 11.57
CA ILE A 152 9.45 10.71 11.00
C ILE A 152 10.98 10.77 10.91
N ASN A 153 11.52 11.91 10.48
CA ASN A 153 12.96 12.11 10.39
C ASN A 153 13.66 12.12 11.75
N ARG A 154 12.97 12.46 12.85
CA ARG A 154 13.52 12.40 14.21
C ARG A 154 13.71 10.98 14.73
N VAL A 155 12.85 10.04 14.31
CA VAL A 155 12.92 8.63 14.71
C VAL A 155 13.63 7.75 13.68
N LYS A 156 14.01 8.34 12.54
CA LYS A 156 14.72 7.64 11.48
C LYS A 156 16.12 7.28 11.92
N GLU A 157 16.51 6.02 11.70
CA GLU A 157 17.84 5.54 11.97
C GLU A 157 18.90 6.29 11.16
N PRO A 158 20.04 6.63 11.76
CA PRO A 158 21.20 7.11 11.01
C PRO A 158 21.59 6.07 9.94
N PHE A 159 21.92 6.55 8.75
CA PHE A 159 22.32 5.68 7.62
C PHE A 159 21.27 4.67 7.19
N ALA A 160 19.96 4.99 7.38
CA ALA A 160 18.84 4.12 7.07
C ALA A 160 18.83 3.58 5.62
N VAL A 161 19.44 4.30 4.67
CA VAL A 161 19.60 3.88 3.28
C VAL A 161 21.08 3.62 3.02
N ASN A 162 21.46 2.36 2.77
CA ASN A 162 22.83 1.97 2.48
C ASN A 162 23.31 2.52 1.11
N LEU A 163 24.62 2.64 0.93
CA LEU A 163 25.24 3.25 -0.25
C LEU A 163 24.86 2.51 -1.56
N LEU A 164 24.79 1.18 -1.53
CA LEU A 164 24.41 0.39 -2.71
C LEU A 164 22.96 0.66 -3.11
N ALA A 165 22.07 0.81 -2.11
CA ALA A 165 20.67 1.16 -2.35
C ALA A 165 20.55 2.54 -2.99
N GLN A 166 21.33 3.54 -2.54
CA GLN A 166 21.32 4.88 -3.12
C GLN A 166 21.75 4.84 -4.60
N ALA A 167 22.87 4.18 -4.91
CA ALA A 167 23.34 4.05 -6.28
C ALA A 167 22.36 3.27 -7.17
N ALA A 168 21.84 2.14 -6.68
CA ALA A 168 20.87 1.33 -7.41
C ALA A 168 19.55 2.06 -7.66
N GLY A 169 19.09 2.86 -6.68
CA GLY A 169 17.86 3.64 -6.81
C GLY A 169 17.95 4.70 -7.90
N VAL A 170 19.06 5.44 -7.95
CA VAL A 170 19.31 6.44 -9.00
C VAL A 170 19.31 5.79 -10.37
N ALA A 171 20.08 4.71 -10.54
CA ALA A 171 20.16 3.99 -11.81
C ALA A 171 18.79 3.41 -12.24
N ALA A 172 18.00 2.91 -11.28
CA ALA A 172 16.67 2.37 -11.57
C ALA A 172 15.66 3.42 -12.04
N LEU A 173 15.76 4.65 -11.53
CA LEU A 173 14.90 5.77 -11.97
C LEU A 173 15.25 6.26 -13.38
N GLU A 174 16.47 6.06 -13.83
CA GLU A 174 16.96 6.42 -15.16
C GLU A 174 16.69 5.31 -16.22
N ASP A 175 16.35 4.09 -15.78
CA ASP A 175 16.11 2.94 -16.69
C ASP A 175 14.61 2.81 -17.06
N GLU A 176 14.13 3.75 -17.86
CA GLU A 176 12.75 3.72 -18.36
C GLU A 176 12.46 2.46 -19.19
N ALA A 177 13.47 1.94 -19.93
CA ALA A 177 13.30 0.76 -20.75
C ALA A 177 12.99 -0.47 -19.91
N PHE A 178 13.68 -0.66 -18.79
CA PHE A 178 13.41 -1.72 -17.82
C PHE A 178 12.00 -1.58 -17.21
N LEU A 179 11.62 -0.36 -16.83
CA LEU A 179 10.29 -0.09 -16.28
C LEU A 179 9.18 -0.51 -17.26
N VAL A 180 9.24 -0.04 -18.50
CA VAL A 180 8.25 -0.37 -19.55
C VAL A 180 8.21 -1.89 -19.81
N GLN A 181 9.37 -2.54 -19.90
CA GLN A 181 9.46 -3.99 -20.09
C GLN A 181 8.81 -4.76 -18.94
N THR A 182 9.05 -4.33 -17.69
CA THR A 182 8.53 -5.00 -16.49
C THR A 182 7.03 -4.81 -16.35
N VAL A 183 6.49 -3.62 -16.61
CA VAL A 183 5.03 -3.37 -16.67
C VAL A 183 4.38 -4.29 -17.67
N ARG A 184 4.93 -4.39 -18.89
CA ARG A 184 4.42 -5.27 -19.95
C ARG A 184 4.45 -6.74 -19.52
N ALA A 185 5.59 -7.21 -19.02
CA ALA A 185 5.74 -8.59 -18.58
C ALA A 185 4.76 -8.96 -17.46
N ASN A 186 4.54 -8.04 -16.50
CA ASN A 186 3.58 -8.23 -15.43
C ASN A 186 2.13 -8.28 -15.95
N ARG A 187 1.75 -7.39 -16.86
CA ARG A 187 0.43 -7.41 -17.51
C ARG A 187 0.18 -8.72 -18.27
N ASP A 188 1.16 -9.13 -19.08
CA ASP A 188 1.05 -10.35 -19.90
C ASP A 188 1.00 -11.60 -18.98
N GLY A 189 1.75 -11.60 -17.87
CA GLY A 189 1.71 -12.64 -16.84
C GLY A 189 0.35 -12.73 -16.14
N ARG A 190 -0.25 -11.60 -15.76
CA ARG A 190 -1.61 -11.59 -15.19
C ARG A 190 -2.63 -12.16 -16.16
N ARG A 191 -2.62 -11.73 -17.43
CA ARG A 191 -3.53 -12.23 -18.47
C ARG A 191 -3.39 -13.74 -18.67
N TYR A 192 -2.16 -14.24 -18.71
CA TYR A 192 -1.89 -15.68 -18.79
C TYR A 192 -2.51 -16.42 -17.57
N LEU A 193 -2.28 -15.91 -16.35
CA LEU A 193 -2.84 -16.53 -15.14
C LEU A 193 -4.37 -16.52 -15.14
N TYR A 194 -5.02 -15.43 -15.57
CA TYR A 194 -6.47 -15.35 -15.67
C TYR A 194 -7.01 -16.44 -16.61
N GLY A 195 -6.45 -16.58 -17.80
CA GLY A 195 -6.86 -17.65 -18.74
C GLY A 195 -6.66 -19.05 -18.17
N GLU A 196 -5.58 -19.30 -17.43
CA GLU A 196 -5.35 -20.58 -16.80
C GLU A 196 -6.31 -20.85 -15.63
N PHE A 197 -6.63 -19.85 -14.82
CA PHE A 197 -7.61 -19.99 -13.74
C PHE A 197 -9.02 -20.24 -14.29
N GLU A 198 -9.43 -19.55 -15.35
CA GLU A 198 -10.68 -19.80 -16.06
C GLU A 198 -10.74 -21.23 -16.60
N ARG A 199 -9.66 -21.70 -17.28
CA ARG A 199 -9.55 -23.07 -17.78
C ARG A 199 -9.67 -24.13 -16.69
N LEU A 200 -9.20 -23.82 -15.48
CA LEU A 200 -9.28 -24.68 -14.29
C LEU A 200 -10.58 -24.53 -13.50
N GLY A 201 -11.45 -23.61 -13.88
CA GLY A 201 -12.71 -23.32 -13.17
C GLY A 201 -12.47 -22.70 -11.79
N LEU A 202 -11.38 -21.98 -11.59
CA LEU A 202 -11.03 -21.30 -10.34
C LEU A 202 -11.52 -19.86 -10.34
N GLU A 203 -12.12 -19.45 -9.24
CA GLU A 203 -12.48 -18.04 -9.00
C GLU A 203 -11.22 -17.26 -8.63
N PHE A 204 -11.03 -16.08 -9.21
CA PHE A 204 -9.94 -15.17 -8.90
C PHE A 204 -10.41 -13.73 -8.83
N VAL A 205 -9.60 -12.87 -8.24
CA VAL A 205 -9.84 -11.43 -8.16
C VAL A 205 -8.95 -10.73 -9.18
N GLU A 206 -9.54 -9.89 -10.02
CA GLU A 206 -8.78 -9.07 -10.96
C GLU A 206 -7.82 -8.14 -10.21
N SER A 207 -6.56 -8.13 -10.63
CA SER A 207 -5.48 -7.50 -9.88
C SER A 207 -4.82 -6.36 -10.65
N HIS A 208 -4.48 -5.29 -9.95
CA HIS A 208 -3.65 -4.18 -10.43
C HIS A 208 -2.21 -4.25 -9.87
N ALA A 209 -1.85 -5.37 -9.21
CA ALA A 209 -0.52 -5.60 -8.64
C ALA A 209 0.26 -6.69 -9.43
N ASN A 210 1.37 -7.17 -8.86
CA ASN A 210 2.18 -8.26 -9.43
C ASN A 210 1.88 -9.64 -8.81
N PHE A 211 0.65 -9.83 -8.37
CA PHE A 211 0.08 -11.09 -7.87
C PHE A 211 -1.41 -11.16 -8.20
N VAL A 212 -2.01 -12.34 -8.08
CA VAL A 212 -3.45 -12.56 -8.26
C VAL A 212 -3.97 -13.37 -7.07
N LEU A 213 -5.05 -12.90 -6.44
CA LEU A 213 -5.76 -13.66 -5.41
C LEU A 213 -6.67 -14.67 -6.09
N VAL A 214 -6.46 -15.96 -5.81
CA VAL A 214 -7.23 -17.07 -6.37
C VAL A 214 -7.88 -17.91 -5.26
N ARG A 215 -9.12 -18.30 -5.45
CA ARG A 215 -9.87 -19.16 -4.52
C ARG A 215 -9.67 -20.63 -4.85
N VAL A 216 -8.86 -21.32 -4.07
CA VAL A 216 -8.56 -22.74 -4.23
C VAL A 216 -9.33 -23.64 -3.23
N GLY A 217 -10.29 -23.09 -2.49
CA GLY A 217 -11.14 -23.78 -1.55
C GLY A 217 -10.44 -24.29 -0.28
N PRO A 218 -11.02 -25.31 0.40
CA PRO A 218 -10.53 -25.79 1.70
C PRO A 218 -9.13 -26.39 1.65
N GLY A 219 -8.63 -26.74 0.46
CA GLY A 219 -7.30 -27.29 0.22
C GLY A 219 -6.17 -26.25 0.12
N ALA A 220 -6.41 -24.96 0.33
CA ALA A 220 -5.46 -23.89 0.11
C ALA A 220 -4.08 -24.12 0.76
N ALA A 221 -4.05 -24.53 2.03
CA ALA A 221 -2.79 -24.83 2.73
C ALA A 221 -2.02 -26.04 2.12
N ALA A 222 -2.72 -27.01 1.57
CA ALA A 222 -2.09 -28.14 0.89
C ALA A 222 -1.54 -27.74 -0.49
N VAL A 223 -2.27 -26.91 -1.23
CA VAL A 223 -1.84 -26.33 -2.50
C VAL A 223 -0.58 -25.50 -2.29
N GLN A 224 -0.60 -24.59 -1.30
CA GLN A 224 0.56 -23.76 -0.95
C GLN A 224 1.81 -24.62 -0.68
N ARG A 225 1.70 -25.66 0.17
CA ARG A 225 2.84 -26.53 0.48
C ARG A 225 3.39 -27.30 -0.71
N ARG A 226 2.60 -27.46 -1.78
CA ARG A 226 3.05 -28.15 -3.02
C ARG A 226 3.68 -27.22 -4.04
N LEU A 227 3.47 -25.91 -3.89
CA LEU A 227 4.01 -24.87 -4.77
C LEU A 227 5.33 -24.26 -4.25
N ILE A 228 5.66 -24.48 -2.97
CA ILE A 228 6.92 -24.11 -2.31
C ILE A 228 7.85 -25.31 -2.24
#